data_50b9ce077fc2052a1d66d1e161d8181e
#
_entry.id   50b9ce077fc2052a1d66d1e161d8181e
#
_cell.length_a   1.000
_cell.length_b   1.000
_cell.length_c   1.000
_cell.angle_alpha   90.00
_cell.angle_beta   90.00
_cell.angle_gamma   90.00
#
_symmetry.space_group_name_H-M   'P 1'
#
loop_
_entity.id
_entity.type
_entity.pdbx_description
1 polymer ?
#
loop_
_entity_poly.entity_id
_entity_poly.type
_entity_poly.pdbx_seq_one_letter_code
_entity_poly.pdbx_strand_id
1 'polypeptide(L)' 'VKSPMVGTFYSKSSPNATPYVQVGSRVKKGDILCIVEAMKLMNEIESEFDGEIVEVCVNDGDMVDFGKPLFKIK' A
#
# COMPACT_ATOMS: atom_id res chain seq x y z
N VAL A 1 -1.80 -8.51 -0.40
CA VAL A 1 -2.24 -7.48 0.57
C VAL A 1 -3.45 -6.76 0.02
N LYS A 2 -4.50 -6.72 0.81
CA LYS A 2 -5.78 -6.11 0.42
C LYS A 2 -6.05 -4.89 1.29
N SER A 3 -6.85 -3.95 0.75
CA SER A 3 -7.22 -2.78 1.52
C SER A 3 -8.17 -3.16 2.66
N PRO A 4 -7.87 -2.74 3.90
CA PRO A 4 -8.75 -3.02 5.04
C PRO A 4 -9.90 -2.00 5.15
N MET A 5 -9.98 -1.04 4.24
CA MET A 5 -10.97 0.03 4.31
C MET A 5 -11.20 0.66 2.94
N VAL A 6 -12.29 1.41 2.81
CA VAL A 6 -12.57 2.23 1.64
C VAL A 6 -11.84 3.56 1.79
N GLY A 7 -11.09 3.96 0.78
CA GLY A 7 -10.37 5.23 0.84
C GLY A 7 -9.54 5.50 -0.39
N THR A 8 -8.64 6.47 -0.27
CA THR A 8 -7.72 6.84 -1.35
C THR A 8 -6.35 6.23 -1.09
N PHE A 9 -5.83 5.51 -2.07
CA PHE A 9 -4.51 4.87 -1.99
C PHE A 9 -3.42 5.87 -2.30
N TYR A 10 -2.40 5.90 -1.44
CA TYR A 10 -1.18 6.67 -1.68
C TYR A 10 0.02 5.74 -1.53
N SER A 11 0.85 5.68 -2.56
CA SER A 11 2.05 4.84 -2.55
C SER A 11 3.21 5.47 -1.77
N LYS A 12 3.09 6.74 -1.41
CA LYS A 12 4.15 7.50 -0.75
C LYS A 12 3.56 8.47 0.26
N SER A 13 4.39 8.94 1.18
CA SER A 13 3.93 9.78 2.29
C SER A 13 3.58 11.20 1.87
N SER A 14 4.13 11.68 0.77
CA SER A 14 3.84 13.01 0.24
C SER A 14 4.15 13.04 -1.26
N PRO A 15 3.66 14.06 -2.01
CA PRO A 15 3.94 14.14 -3.46
C PRO A 15 5.40 14.16 -3.82
N ASN A 16 6.27 14.64 -2.94
CA ASN A 16 7.70 14.75 -3.20
C ASN A 16 8.53 13.61 -2.61
N ALA A 17 7.88 12.67 -1.93
CA ALA A 17 8.56 11.53 -1.32
C ALA A 17 8.72 10.39 -2.32
N THR A 18 9.63 9.46 -2.03
CA THR A 18 9.72 8.22 -2.79
C THR A 18 8.64 7.25 -2.30
N PRO A 19 8.16 6.34 -3.16
CA PRO A 19 7.22 5.31 -2.72
C PRO A 19 7.83 4.46 -1.60
N TYR A 20 6.96 3.98 -0.69
CA TYR A 20 7.41 3.07 0.37
C TYR A 20 7.99 1.79 -0.22
N VAL A 21 7.32 1.26 -1.25
CA VAL A 21 7.77 0.04 -1.94
C VAL A 21 7.45 0.16 -3.43
N GLN A 22 8.13 -0.69 -4.21
CA GLN A 22 7.87 -0.81 -5.64
C GLN A 22 8.14 -2.26 -6.04
N VAL A 23 7.81 -2.61 -7.28
CA VAL A 23 8.07 -3.96 -7.79
C VAL A 23 9.56 -4.28 -7.60
N GLY A 24 9.83 -5.42 -6.99
CA GLY A 24 11.20 -5.84 -6.66
C GLY A 24 11.63 -5.51 -5.25
N SER A 25 10.89 -4.69 -4.51
CA SER A 25 11.23 -4.37 -3.12
C SER A 25 11.03 -5.60 -2.23
N ARG A 26 11.98 -5.81 -1.32
CA ARG A 26 11.83 -6.82 -0.29
C ARG A 26 11.18 -6.20 0.93
N VAL A 27 10.23 -6.90 1.51
CA VAL A 27 9.47 -6.45 2.67
C VAL A 27 9.45 -7.51 3.75
N LYS A 28 9.26 -7.05 4.98
CA LYS A 28 9.09 -7.92 6.15
C LYS A 28 7.77 -7.59 6.79
N LYS A 29 7.23 -8.54 7.53
CA LYS A 29 6.03 -8.33 8.33
C LYS A 29 6.21 -7.07 9.19
N GLY A 30 5.24 -6.16 9.11
CA GLY A 30 5.28 -4.89 9.84
C GLY A 30 5.82 -3.72 9.04
N ASP A 31 6.44 -3.96 7.88
CA ASP A 31 6.91 -2.87 7.02
C ASP A 31 5.72 -2.11 6.43
N ILE A 32 5.82 -0.79 6.37
CA ILE A 32 4.77 0.03 5.79
C ILE A 32 4.85 -0.06 4.28
N LEU A 33 3.73 -0.44 3.65
CA LEU A 33 3.64 -0.61 2.20
C LEU A 33 3.04 0.61 1.51
N CYS A 34 2.08 1.26 2.15
CA CYS A 34 1.34 2.36 1.55
C CYS A 34 0.49 3.06 2.61
N ILE A 35 -0.23 4.08 2.16
CA ILE A 35 -1.19 4.78 3.01
C ILE A 35 -2.55 4.71 2.32
N VAL A 36 -3.61 4.48 3.10
CA VAL A 36 -4.98 4.64 2.64
C VAL A 36 -5.61 5.75 3.46
N GLU A 37 -6.00 6.83 2.81
CA GLU A 37 -6.71 7.92 3.45
C GLU A 37 -8.19 7.62 3.50
N ALA A 38 -8.74 7.52 4.71
CA ALA A 38 -10.15 7.25 4.92
C ALA A 38 -10.64 8.10 6.08
N MET A 39 -11.80 8.72 5.91
CA MET A 39 -12.43 9.53 6.96
C MET A 39 -11.49 10.59 7.54
N LYS A 40 -10.72 11.24 6.66
CA LYS A 40 -9.75 12.31 6.99
C LYS A 40 -8.57 11.82 7.83
N LEU A 41 -8.35 10.50 7.87
CA LEU A 41 -7.22 9.91 8.58
C LEU A 41 -6.32 9.22 7.57
N MET A 42 -5.00 9.36 7.77
CA MET A 42 -4.00 8.68 6.97
C MET A 42 -3.64 7.39 7.67
N ASN A 43 -4.07 6.26 7.10
CA ASN A 43 -3.85 4.95 7.69
C ASN A 43 -2.68 4.27 7.01
N GLU A 44 -1.64 3.93 7.76
CA GLU A 44 -0.48 3.20 7.24
C GLU A 44 -0.82 1.73 7.15
N ILE A 45 -0.61 1.15 5.98
CA ILE A 45 -0.90 -0.26 5.74
C ILE A 45 0.41 -1.03 5.81
N GLU A 46 0.49 -1.99 6.72
CA GLU A 46 1.69 -2.79 6.95
C GLU A 46 1.61 -4.13 6.25
N SER A 47 2.76 -4.66 5.89
CA SER A 47 2.84 -6.01 5.34
C SER A 47 2.53 -7.04 6.41
N GLU A 48 1.72 -8.03 6.08
CA GLU A 48 1.44 -9.17 6.94
C GLU A 48 2.42 -10.32 6.68
N PHE A 49 3.27 -10.18 5.67
CA PHE A 49 4.14 -11.26 5.20
C PHE A 49 5.54 -10.75 4.94
N ASP A 50 6.51 -11.66 5.01
CA ASP A 50 7.85 -11.43 4.50
C ASP A 50 7.86 -11.85 3.03
N GLY A 51 8.55 -11.11 2.18
CA GLY A 51 8.65 -11.49 0.78
C GLY A 51 9.08 -10.35 -0.12
N GLU A 52 8.76 -10.50 -1.39
CA GLU A 52 9.10 -9.54 -2.42
C GLU A 52 7.85 -9.03 -3.12
N ILE A 53 7.78 -7.74 -3.34
CA ILE A 53 6.66 -7.13 -4.08
C ILE A 53 6.81 -7.52 -5.55
N VAL A 54 5.86 -8.27 -6.07
CA VAL A 54 5.88 -8.71 -7.47
C VAL A 54 4.91 -7.92 -8.34
N GLU A 55 3.92 -7.29 -7.72
CA GLU A 55 2.96 -6.45 -8.46
C GLU A 55 2.37 -5.39 -7.53
N VAL A 56 2.23 -4.16 -8.05
CA VAL A 56 1.48 -3.09 -7.41
C VAL A 56 0.17 -2.97 -8.20
N CYS A 57 -0.94 -3.29 -7.55
CA CYS A 57 -2.22 -3.48 -8.25
C CYS A 57 -3.00 -2.19 -8.47
N VAL A 58 -2.58 -1.08 -7.86
CA VAL A 58 -3.28 0.21 -7.94
C VAL A 58 -2.26 1.32 -8.13
N ASN A 59 -2.73 2.48 -8.60
CA ASN A 59 -1.89 3.66 -8.81
C ASN A 59 -2.09 4.66 -7.68
N ASP A 60 -1.04 5.47 -7.45
CA ASP A 60 -1.10 6.55 -6.47
C ASP A 60 -2.30 7.46 -6.76
N GLY A 61 -3.11 7.72 -5.74
CA GLY A 61 -4.29 8.55 -5.86
C GLY A 61 -5.58 7.81 -6.23
N ASP A 62 -5.51 6.50 -6.49
CA ASP A 62 -6.69 5.72 -6.82
C ASP A 62 -7.59 5.52 -5.62
N MET A 63 -8.90 5.51 -5.87
CA MET A 63 -9.87 5.08 -4.86
C MET A 63 -9.85 3.56 -4.76
N VAL A 64 -9.85 3.06 -3.55
CA VAL A 64 -9.89 1.60 -3.31
C VAL A 64 -11.04 1.25 -2.39
N ASP A 65 -11.66 0.09 -2.69
CA ASP A 65 -12.74 -0.46 -1.87
C ASP A 65 -12.17 -1.42 -0.84
N PHE A 66 -12.97 -1.75 0.15
CA PHE A 66 -12.62 -2.79 1.12
C PHE A 66 -12.32 -4.10 0.37
N GLY A 67 -11.18 -4.70 0.67
CA GLY A 67 -10.78 -5.96 0.03
C GLY A 67 -10.11 -5.81 -1.33
N LYS A 68 -9.97 -4.58 -1.84
CA LYS A 68 -9.27 -4.35 -3.11
C LYS A 68 -7.82 -4.81 -2.99
N PRO A 69 -7.32 -5.66 -3.90
CA PRO A 69 -5.91 -6.04 -3.89
C PRO A 69 -5.02 -4.81 -4.12
N LEU A 70 -4.04 -4.60 -3.26
CA LEU A 70 -3.09 -3.48 -3.36
C LEU A 70 -1.75 -3.94 -3.87
N PHE A 71 -1.25 -5.05 -3.35
CA PHE A 71 0.06 -5.59 -3.71
C PHE A 71 -0.01 -7.10 -3.78
N LYS A 72 0.83 -7.67 -4.65
CA LYS A 72 1.10 -9.11 -4.65
C LYS A 72 2.50 -9.31 -4.10
N ILE A 73 2.63 -10.18 -3.13
CA ILE A 73 3.89 -10.52 -2.47
C ILE A 73 4.19 -11.99 -2.73
N LYS A 74 5.42 -12.26 -3.08
CA LYS A 74 5.88 -13.62 -3.36
C LYS A 74 6.68 -14.18 -2.19
#